data_ca8a67bd24ba15be20fd566bb35e07d9
#
_entry.id   ca8a67bd24ba15be20fd566bb35e07d9
#
_cell.length_a   1.000
_cell.length_b   1.000
_cell.length_c   1.000
_cell.angle_alpha   90.00
_cell.angle_beta   90.00
_cell.angle_gamma   90.00
#
_symmetry.space_group_name_H-M   'P 1'
#
loop_
_entity.id
_entity.type
_entity.pdbx_description
1 polymer ?
#
loop_
_entity_poly.entity_id
_entity_poly.type
_entity_poly.pdbx_seq_one_letter_code
_entity_poly.pdbx_strand_id
1 'polypeptide(L)'
;MEIGNCAEDIVKIQCKINHSNEIDNQVTSAIERLTNTGIRVLNQTVLLKGVNDHAATLAALSERLFDCAVTPYYLHLLDPVQGASHFDITSDHASQIYRELQNMLPGFLLPKLVREIPGKLSKTIIPTDV
;
A
#
# COMPACT_ATOMS: atom_id res chain seq x y z
N MET A 1 16.03 8.76 -20.31
CA MET A 1 15.43 9.68 -19.34
C MET A 1 16.45 10.00 -18.26
N GLU A 2 16.54 11.23 -17.93
CA GLU A 2 17.45 11.64 -16.89
C GLU A 2 16.76 11.62 -15.55
N ILE A 3 17.37 11.00 -14.58
CA ILE A 3 16.73 10.81 -13.29
C ILE A 3 17.45 11.57 -12.19
N GLY A 4 18.65 11.89 -12.39
CA GLY A 4 19.55 12.15 -11.31
C GLY A 4 19.28 13.32 -10.41
N ASN A 5 18.82 14.41 -10.89
CA ASN A 5 18.92 15.63 -10.13
C ASN A 5 17.68 16.09 -9.47
N CYS A 6 16.56 15.53 -9.86
CA CYS A 6 15.30 16.12 -9.49
C CYS A 6 14.27 15.04 -9.31
N ALA A 7 13.56 15.09 -8.19
CA ALA A 7 12.53 14.09 -7.91
C ALA A 7 11.46 14.06 -9.00
N GLU A 8 11.18 15.17 -9.61
CA GLU A 8 10.18 15.25 -10.67
C GLU A 8 10.59 14.53 -11.94
N ASP A 9 11.87 14.23 -12.09
CA ASP A 9 12.34 13.45 -13.24
C ASP A 9 12.15 11.96 -13.05
N ILE A 10 11.73 11.52 -11.87
CA ILE A 10 11.52 10.12 -11.58
C ILE A 10 10.15 9.70 -12.07
N VAL A 11 10.12 8.74 -12.98
CA VAL A 11 8.86 8.18 -13.44
C VAL A 11 8.38 7.15 -12.44
N LYS A 12 7.14 7.28 -12.03
CA LYS A 12 6.52 6.40 -11.05
C LYS A 12 5.24 5.82 -11.60
N ILE A 13 4.96 4.57 -11.26
CA ILE A 13 3.71 3.92 -11.57
C ILE A 13 3.14 3.40 -10.26
N GLN A 14 1.84 3.62 -10.06
CA GLN A 14 1.15 3.12 -8.89
C GLN A 14 0.28 1.95 -9.27
N CYS A 15 0.36 0.87 -8.51
CA CYS A 15 -0.54 -0.25 -8.68
C CYS A 15 -1.42 -0.37 -7.44
N LYS A 16 -2.49 -1.15 -7.55
CA LYS A 16 -3.46 -1.33 -6.48
C LYS A 16 -3.63 -2.81 -6.21
N ILE A 17 -2.69 -3.37 -5.47
CA ILE A 17 -2.72 -4.77 -5.10
C ILE A 17 -3.11 -4.86 -3.64
N ASN A 18 -4.17 -5.60 -3.34
CA ASN A 18 -4.74 -5.68 -2.00
C ASN A 18 -4.41 -6.98 -1.28
N HIS A 19 -3.91 -7.97 -1.97
CA HIS A 19 -3.61 -9.27 -1.39
C HIS A 19 -2.49 -9.94 -2.18
N SER A 20 -1.64 -10.71 -1.50
CA SER A 20 -0.52 -11.38 -2.16
C SER A 20 -0.98 -12.36 -3.24
N ASN A 21 -2.18 -12.90 -3.14
CA ASN A 21 -2.73 -13.81 -4.16
C ASN A 21 -2.91 -13.15 -5.52
N GLU A 22 -2.94 -11.82 -5.57
CA GLU A 22 -3.07 -11.11 -6.85
C GLU A 22 -1.74 -11.06 -7.61
N ILE A 23 -0.64 -11.46 -6.99
CA ILE A 23 0.68 -11.38 -7.60
C ILE A 23 1.04 -12.74 -8.18
N ASP A 24 0.76 -12.90 -9.47
CA ASP A 24 1.09 -14.12 -10.20
C ASP A 24 2.30 -13.87 -11.11
N ASN A 25 2.64 -14.87 -11.92
CA ASN A 25 3.79 -14.77 -12.80
C ASN A 25 3.64 -13.68 -13.86
N GLN A 26 2.42 -13.42 -14.32
CA GLN A 26 2.19 -12.37 -15.31
C GLN A 26 2.40 -11.00 -14.69
N VAL A 27 1.92 -10.80 -13.48
CA VAL A 27 2.12 -9.55 -12.75
C VAL A 27 3.60 -9.35 -12.46
N THR A 28 4.28 -10.38 -11.98
CA THR A 28 5.71 -10.30 -11.70
C THR A 28 6.51 -9.92 -12.93
N SER A 29 6.21 -10.55 -14.07
CA SER A 29 6.89 -10.25 -15.32
C SER A 29 6.63 -8.83 -15.80
N ALA A 30 5.40 -8.35 -15.66
CA ALA A 30 5.06 -6.99 -16.04
C ALA A 30 5.83 -5.98 -15.21
N ILE A 31 5.89 -6.20 -13.89
CA ILE A 31 6.62 -5.33 -12.98
C ILE A 31 8.11 -5.33 -13.33
N GLU A 32 8.65 -6.51 -13.60
CA GLU A 32 10.06 -6.63 -13.95
C GLU A 32 10.41 -5.82 -15.19
N ARG A 33 9.55 -5.87 -16.21
CA ARG A 33 9.76 -5.06 -17.42
C ARG A 33 9.77 -3.58 -17.11
N LEU A 34 8.88 -3.13 -16.21
CA LEU A 34 8.82 -1.73 -15.83
C LEU A 34 10.06 -1.32 -15.03
N THR A 35 10.45 -2.11 -14.06
CA THR A 35 11.58 -1.77 -13.19
C THR A 35 12.91 -1.81 -13.95
N ASN A 36 13.00 -2.67 -14.97
CA ASN A 36 14.20 -2.73 -15.79
C ASN A 36 14.42 -1.48 -16.62
N THR A 37 13.39 -0.69 -16.83
CA THR A 37 13.52 0.59 -17.54
C THR A 37 13.78 1.76 -16.62
N GLY A 38 13.95 1.51 -15.32
CA GLY A 38 14.18 2.57 -14.36
C GLY A 38 12.91 3.16 -13.76
N ILE A 39 11.77 2.60 -14.10
CA ILE A 39 10.50 3.05 -13.54
C ILE A 39 10.33 2.52 -12.12
N ARG A 40 9.90 3.38 -11.22
CA ARG A 40 9.65 3.00 -9.84
C ARG A 40 8.18 2.62 -9.68
N VAL A 41 7.93 1.45 -9.11
CA VAL A 41 6.57 0.96 -8.92
C VAL A 41 6.22 1.02 -7.43
N LEU A 42 5.12 1.69 -7.14
CA LEU A 42 4.62 1.87 -5.78
C LEU A 42 3.26 1.20 -5.68
N ASN A 43 2.95 0.64 -4.52
CA ASN A 43 1.65 -0.01 -4.32
C ASN A 43 0.80 0.76 -3.32
N GLN A 44 -0.48 0.83 -3.64
CA GLN A 44 -1.50 1.34 -2.73
C GLN A 44 -2.44 0.19 -2.43
N THR A 45 -2.51 -0.19 -1.16
CA THR A 45 -3.41 -1.24 -0.69
C THR A 45 -4.62 -0.58 -0.04
N VAL A 46 -5.80 -1.11 -0.30
CA VAL A 46 -7.01 -0.70 0.41
C VAL A 46 -7.30 -1.72 1.49
N LEU A 47 -7.49 -1.25 2.71
CA LEU A 47 -7.82 -2.13 3.82
C LEU A 47 -9.28 -2.54 3.72
N LEU A 48 -9.53 -3.83 3.53
CA LEU A 48 -10.85 -4.37 3.24
C LEU A 48 -11.20 -5.47 4.22
N LYS A 49 -12.34 -5.31 4.88
CA LYS A 49 -12.84 -6.31 5.83
C LYS A 49 -13.06 -7.64 5.13
N GLY A 50 -12.55 -8.71 5.72
CA GLY A 50 -12.70 -10.05 5.17
C GLY A 50 -11.76 -10.39 4.04
N VAL A 51 -10.91 -9.44 3.61
CA VAL A 51 -9.96 -9.66 2.53
C VAL A 51 -8.53 -9.61 3.07
N ASN A 52 -8.17 -8.50 3.69
CA ASN A 52 -6.80 -8.30 4.17
C ASN A 52 -6.74 -7.63 5.54
N ASP A 53 -7.78 -7.78 6.34
CA ASP A 53 -7.89 -7.10 7.62
C ASP A 53 -7.17 -7.81 8.77
N HIS A 54 -6.02 -8.43 8.46
CA HIS A 54 -5.14 -9.06 9.44
C HIS A 54 -3.72 -8.62 9.18
N ALA A 55 -2.99 -8.35 10.25
CA ALA A 55 -1.61 -7.89 10.13
C ALA A 55 -0.74 -8.90 9.38
N ALA A 56 -0.93 -10.19 9.64
CA ALA A 56 -0.14 -11.22 8.95
C ALA A 56 -0.37 -11.20 7.44
N THR A 57 -1.61 -10.99 7.01
CA THR A 57 -1.95 -10.91 5.59
C THR A 57 -1.28 -9.71 4.94
N LEU A 58 -1.30 -8.57 5.61
CA LEU A 58 -0.67 -7.35 5.09
C LEU A 58 0.86 -7.47 5.10
N ALA A 59 1.43 -8.13 6.10
CA ALA A 59 2.87 -8.35 6.15
C ALA A 59 3.31 -9.23 4.98
N ALA A 60 2.57 -10.30 4.71
CA ALA A 60 2.86 -11.17 3.58
C ALA A 60 2.80 -10.41 2.25
N LEU A 61 1.81 -9.53 2.11
CA LEU A 61 1.71 -8.69 0.92
C LEU A 61 2.91 -7.78 0.76
N SER A 62 3.31 -7.09 1.84
CA SER A 62 4.45 -6.17 1.78
C SER A 62 5.74 -6.91 1.40
N GLU A 63 5.96 -8.08 1.98
CA GLU A 63 7.14 -8.87 1.66
C GLU A 63 7.12 -9.35 0.22
N ARG A 64 5.97 -9.79 -0.26
CA ARG A 64 5.82 -10.24 -1.64
C ARG A 64 6.04 -9.09 -2.63
N LEU A 65 5.52 -7.91 -2.31
CA LEU A 65 5.73 -6.73 -3.14
C LEU A 65 7.20 -6.37 -3.21
N PHE A 66 7.89 -6.40 -2.08
CA PHE A 66 9.30 -6.08 -2.04
C PHE A 66 10.11 -7.05 -2.88
N ASP A 67 9.76 -8.34 -2.84
CA ASP A 67 10.44 -9.35 -3.66
C ASP A 67 10.28 -9.09 -5.15
N CYS A 68 9.23 -8.39 -5.53
CA CYS A 68 8.97 -8.02 -6.93
C CYS A 68 9.46 -6.62 -7.27
N ALA A 69 10.23 -5.99 -6.39
CA ALA A 69 10.72 -4.63 -6.56
C ALA A 69 9.61 -3.58 -6.58
N VAL A 70 8.54 -3.84 -5.85
CA VAL A 70 7.45 -2.88 -5.65
C VAL A 70 7.53 -2.34 -4.24
N THR A 71 7.43 -1.03 -4.08
CA THR A 71 7.46 -0.40 -2.77
C THR A 71 6.05 -0.36 -2.18
N PRO A 72 5.83 -0.96 -1.00
CA PRO A 72 4.55 -0.78 -0.29
C PRO A 72 4.50 0.67 0.20
N TYR A 73 3.59 1.45 -0.34
CA TYR A 73 3.61 2.88 -0.11
C TYR A 73 2.46 3.36 0.76
N TYR A 74 1.22 3.07 0.36
CA TYR A 74 0.04 3.48 1.12
C TYR A 74 -0.84 2.29 1.48
N LEU A 75 -1.40 2.37 2.68
CA LEU A 75 -2.50 1.52 3.12
C LEU A 75 -3.69 2.45 3.37
N HIS A 76 -4.69 2.36 2.52
CA HIS A 76 -5.84 3.25 2.55
C HIS A 76 -6.94 2.70 3.44
N LEU A 77 -7.44 3.54 4.31
CA LEU A 77 -8.67 3.25 5.03
C LEU A 77 -9.82 3.91 4.28
N LEU A 78 -10.83 3.13 3.90
CA LEU A 78 -11.98 3.67 3.20
C LEU A 78 -12.79 4.58 4.12
N ASP A 79 -13.25 5.70 3.55
CA ASP A 79 -14.15 6.59 4.25
C ASP A 79 -15.53 5.91 4.31
N PRO A 80 -16.09 5.68 5.50
CA PRO A 80 -17.38 5.01 5.61
C PRO A 80 -18.52 5.74 4.92
N VAL A 81 -18.40 7.04 4.71
CA VAL A 81 -19.41 7.81 4.01
C VAL A 81 -19.48 7.45 2.53
N GLN A 82 -18.34 7.06 1.97
CA GLN A 82 -18.24 6.74 0.55
C GLN A 82 -18.41 5.26 0.29
N GLY A 83 -18.37 4.46 1.34
CA GLY A 83 -18.05 3.09 1.18
C GLY A 83 -19.19 2.16 0.85
N ALA A 84 -18.82 1.02 0.29
CA ALA A 84 -19.62 -0.17 0.36
C ALA A 84 -19.46 -0.68 1.78
N SER A 85 -20.50 -0.57 2.58
CA SER A 85 -20.42 -0.83 4.01
C SER A 85 -19.93 -2.23 4.38
N HIS A 86 -19.99 -3.15 3.45
CA HIS A 86 -19.52 -4.53 3.70
C HIS A 86 -18.02 -4.61 3.97
N PHE A 87 -17.25 -3.66 3.49
CA PHE A 87 -15.80 -3.69 3.58
C PHE A 87 -15.25 -2.63 4.53
N ASP A 88 -16.13 -1.94 5.23
CA ASP A 88 -15.72 -0.88 6.12
C ASP A 88 -15.06 -1.44 7.37
N ILE A 89 -13.97 -0.81 7.75
CA ILE A 89 -13.24 -1.14 8.98
C ILE A 89 -13.18 0.14 9.80
N THR A 90 -13.45 0.03 11.08
CA THR A 90 -13.40 1.20 11.95
C THR A 90 -11.96 1.71 12.07
N SER A 91 -11.84 3.01 12.36
CA SER A 91 -10.52 3.61 12.57
C SER A 91 -9.76 2.93 13.71
N ASP A 92 -10.47 2.56 14.78
CA ASP A 92 -9.84 1.89 15.91
C ASP A 92 -9.29 0.53 15.51
N HIS A 93 -10.07 -0.24 14.75
CA HIS A 93 -9.63 -1.55 14.29
C HIS A 93 -8.45 -1.41 13.32
N ALA A 94 -8.52 -0.43 12.42
CA ALA A 94 -7.43 -0.17 11.49
C ALA A 94 -6.14 0.19 12.23
N SER A 95 -6.25 1.03 13.25
CA SER A 95 -5.08 1.40 14.06
C SER A 95 -4.49 0.22 14.79
N GLN A 96 -5.34 -0.69 15.29
CA GLN A 96 -4.86 -1.88 15.96
C GLN A 96 -4.12 -2.80 14.99
N ILE A 97 -4.69 -3.02 13.81
CA ILE A 97 -4.04 -3.83 12.77
C ILE A 97 -2.69 -3.21 12.41
N TYR A 98 -2.66 -1.90 12.25
CA TYR A 98 -1.44 -1.22 11.86
C TYR A 98 -0.35 -1.32 12.93
N ARG A 99 -0.71 -1.22 14.20
CA ARG A 99 0.27 -1.41 15.28
C ARG A 99 0.86 -2.81 15.26
N GLU A 100 0.02 -3.82 15.01
CA GLU A 100 0.52 -5.18 14.89
C GLU A 100 1.46 -5.30 13.69
N LEU A 101 1.09 -4.67 12.59
CA LEU A 101 1.90 -4.68 11.37
C LEU A 101 3.26 -4.01 11.60
N GLN A 102 3.28 -2.93 12.36
CA GLN A 102 4.53 -2.24 12.71
C GLN A 102 5.49 -3.15 13.47
N ASN A 103 4.96 -4.07 14.26
CA ASN A 103 5.78 -5.02 15.00
C ASN A 103 6.30 -6.16 14.13
N MET A 104 5.70 -6.37 12.96
CA MET A 104 6.05 -7.48 12.08
C MET A 104 6.99 -7.09 10.94
N LEU A 105 7.02 -5.81 10.56
CA LEU A 105 7.75 -5.35 9.39
C LEU A 105 8.80 -4.31 9.74
N PRO A 106 9.95 -4.35 9.06
CA PRO A 106 10.87 -3.21 9.14
C PRO A 106 10.23 -1.98 8.49
N GLY A 107 10.70 -0.80 8.90
CA GLY A 107 10.07 0.46 8.48
C GLY A 107 9.95 0.63 6.97
N PHE A 108 10.93 0.15 6.21
CA PHE A 108 10.91 0.34 4.76
C PHE A 108 9.90 -0.56 4.03
N LEU A 109 9.33 -1.54 4.72
CA LEU A 109 8.26 -2.38 4.19
C LEU A 109 6.89 -1.99 4.71
N LEU A 110 6.84 -1.03 5.61
CA LEU A 110 5.60 -0.63 6.26
C LEU A 110 4.93 0.50 5.46
N PRO A 111 3.77 0.25 4.84
CA PRO A 111 3.07 1.31 4.13
C PRO A 111 2.49 2.33 5.11
N LYS A 112 2.26 3.53 4.63
CA LYS A 112 1.67 4.59 5.46
C LYS A 112 0.16 4.41 5.51
N LEU A 113 -0.39 4.39 6.71
CA LEU A 113 -1.84 4.31 6.90
C LEU A 113 -2.43 5.69 6.63
N VAL A 114 -3.32 5.78 5.64
CA VAL A 114 -3.88 7.05 5.20
C VAL A 114 -5.38 6.94 5.00
N ARG A 115 -6.03 8.08 5.05
CA ARG A 115 -7.45 8.19 4.74
C ARG A 115 -7.61 9.28 3.69
N GLU A 116 -8.44 9.01 2.69
CA GLU A 116 -8.83 10.05 1.75
C GLU A 116 -10.04 10.78 2.31
N ILE A 117 -9.92 12.09 2.44
CA ILE A 117 -11.00 12.92 2.92
C ILE A 117 -11.58 13.66 1.72
N PRO A 118 -12.88 13.55 1.45
CA PRO A 118 -13.48 14.23 0.31
C PRO A 118 -13.17 15.73 0.32
N GLY A 119 -12.82 16.26 -0.84
CA GLY A 119 -12.50 17.66 -0.99
C GLY A 119 -11.07 18.05 -0.67
N LYS A 120 -10.26 17.13 -0.20
CA LYS A 120 -8.85 17.40 0.05
C LYS A 120 -7.99 16.91 -1.11
N LEU A 121 -6.95 17.67 -1.39
CA LEU A 121 -6.05 17.33 -2.50
C LEU A 121 -5.03 16.26 -2.14
N SER A 122 -4.72 16.12 -0.87
CA SER A 122 -3.74 15.14 -0.41
C SER A 122 -4.36 14.18 0.58
N LYS A 123 -3.77 13.01 0.70
CA LYS A 123 -4.18 12.01 1.66
C LYS A 123 -3.79 12.44 3.07
N THR A 124 -4.62 12.09 4.02
CA THR A 124 -4.37 12.39 5.42
C THR A 124 -3.80 11.16 6.10
N ILE A 125 -2.63 11.31 6.69
CA ILE A 125 -2.00 10.23 7.44
C ILE A 125 -2.74 10.07 8.77
N ILE A 126 -3.08 8.84 9.11
CA ILE A 126 -3.76 8.53 10.36
C ILE A 126 -2.70 8.33 11.43
N PRO A 127 -2.71 9.13 12.51
CA PRO A 127 -1.76 8.92 13.58
C PRO A 127 -2.06 7.63 14.31
N THR A 128 -1.02 6.90 14.64
CA THR A 128 -1.13 5.69 15.42
C THR A 128 -0.18 5.79 16.61
N ASP A 129 -0.65 5.40 17.77
CA ASP A 129 0.21 5.36 18.94
C ASP A 129 1.08 4.12 18.88
N VAL A 130 2.34 4.32 18.95
CA VAL A 130 3.29 3.23 18.81
C VAL A 130 4.07 3.05 20.09
#